data_f65c90549f63d080f214408ea1b19589
#
_entry.id   f65c90549f63d080f214408ea1b19589
#
_cell.length_a   1.000
_cell.length_b   1.000
_cell.length_c   1.000
_cell.angle_alpha   90.00
_cell.angle_beta   90.00
_cell.angle_gamma   90.00
#
_symmetry.space_group_name_H-M   'P 1'
#
loop_
_entity.id
_entity.type
_entity.pdbx_description
1 polymer ?
#
loop_
_entity_poly.entity_id
_entity_poly.type
_entity_poly.pdbx_seq_one_letter_code
_entity_poly.pdbx_strand_id
1 'polypeptide(L)'
;MKTIISTIFLCVLLSFIPELRAQNIQLHYDFGRSLYDKDLKERPLLTSTVEKFHPDTWGSTYFFVDMDYTSEEVASAYWEIAREVKFWKGPFSAHLEYNGGLAKGFSYKNAYLAGATYTYNNASFSKGFSLTAMYKYIQKHKSPNNFQLTGTWYVNFCNNLLTFSGFADWWREETDYGKTVFLTEPQFWVNLNRIKGINKHFNLSVGSEVEVSNNFGGRDGFYVIPTLALKWTLN
;
A
#
# COMPACT_ATOMS: atom_id res chain seq x y z
N MET A 1 -11.94 -32.13 4.06
CA MET A 1 -12.88 -31.54 5.04
C MET A 1 -12.37 -30.28 5.73
N LYS A 2 -11.11 -30.19 6.18
CA LYS A 2 -10.55 -28.98 6.83
C LYS A 2 -10.45 -27.76 5.90
N THR A 3 -10.12 -27.95 4.62
CA THR A 3 -9.99 -26.87 3.62
C THR A 3 -11.33 -26.22 3.27
N ILE A 4 -12.41 -27.00 3.18
CA ILE A 4 -13.76 -26.47 2.85
C ILE A 4 -14.30 -25.63 4.01
N ILE A 5 -14.04 -26.00 5.25
CA ILE A 5 -14.46 -25.25 6.45
C ILE A 5 -13.73 -23.90 6.51
N SER A 6 -12.43 -23.86 6.15
CA SER A 6 -11.64 -22.61 6.13
C SER A 6 -12.15 -21.62 5.08
N THR A 7 -12.52 -22.13 3.90
CA THR A 7 -13.06 -21.29 2.80
C THR A 7 -14.44 -20.75 3.14
N ILE A 8 -15.31 -21.57 3.75
CA ILE A 8 -16.65 -21.15 4.19
C ILE A 8 -16.55 -20.10 5.31
N PHE A 9 -15.61 -20.27 6.25
CA PHE A 9 -15.41 -19.29 7.34
C PHE A 9 -14.92 -17.94 6.81
N LEU A 10 -14.06 -17.92 5.79
CA LEU A 10 -13.61 -16.70 5.11
C LEU A 10 -14.77 -16.01 4.36
N CYS A 11 -15.62 -16.78 3.67
CA CYS A 11 -16.79 -16.23 2.97
C CYS A 11 -17.87 -15.70 3.94
N VAL A 12 -18.06 -16.32 5.11
CA VAL A 12 -19.01 -15.89 6.13
C VAL A 12 -18.53 -14.60 6.83
N LEU A 13 -17.23 -14.44 7.06
CA LEU A 13 -16.66 -13.20 7.60
C LEU A 13 -16.84 -12.01 6.64
N LEU A 14 -16.83 -12.25 5.33
CA LEU A 14 -17.05 -11.20 4.31
C LEU A 14 -18.53 -10.78 4.18
N SER A 15 -19.49 -11.59 4.64
CA SER A 15 -20.93 -11.31 4.52
C SER A 15 -21.54 -10.50 5.67
N PHE A 16 -20.81 -10.22 6.75
CA PHE A 16 -21.29 -9.50 7.94
C PHE A 16 -20.77 -8.08 8.11
N ILE A 17 -20.14 -7.47 7.07
CA ILE A 17 -19.64 -6.10 7.17
C ILE A 17 -20.59 -5.18 6.40
N PRO A 18 -21.53 -4.48 7.06
CA PRO A 18 -22.26 -3.41 6.41
C PRO A 18 -21.30 -2.24 6.14
N GLU A 19 -21.32 -1.73 4.93
CA GLU A 19 -20.56 -0.58 4.43
C GLU A 19 -19.03 -0.79 4.23
N LEU A 20 -18.68 -1.66 3.29
CA LEU A 20 -17.34 -1.72 2.71
C LEU A 20 -17.15 -0.58 1.69
N ARG A 21 -17.02 0.67 2.15
CA ARG A 21 -16.68 1.79 1.26
C ARG A 21 -15.17 1.89 1.15
N ALA A 22 -14.67 2.08 -0.08
CA ALA A 22 -13.26 2.26 -0.41
C ALA A 22 -12.34 1.06 -0.05
N GLN A 23 -12.76 -0.15 -0.40
CA GLN A 23 -11.90 -1.34 -0.40
C GLN A 23 -11.58 -1.70 -1.84
N ASN A 24 -10.34 -2.07 -2.13
CA ASN A 24 -9.98 -2.59 -3.44
C ASN A 24 -9.05 -3.80 -3.33
N ILE A 25 -9.03 -4.57 -4.41
CA ILE A 25 -8.12 -5.68 -4.63
C ILE A 25 -7.34 -5.36 -5.89
N GLN A 26 -6.03 -5.46 -5.82
CA GLN A 26 -5.13 -5.22 -6.94
C GLN A 26 -4.36 -6.48 -7.28
N LEU A 27 -3.98 -6.61 -8.55
CA LEU A 27 -3.08 -7.65 -9.04
C LEU A 27 -2.04 -6.98 -9.91
N HIS A 28 -0.78 -7.14 -9.57
CA HIS A 28 0.37 -6.53 -10.24
C HIS A 28 1.23 -7.59 -10.87
N TYR A 29 1.56 -7.42 -12.16
CA TYR A 29 2.62 -8.16 -12.83
C TYR A 29 3.88 -7.31 -12.86
N ASP A 30 4.94 -7.79 -12.22
CA ASP A 30 6.19 -7.07 -11.99
C ASP A 30 7.20 -7.30 -13.11
N PHE A 31 7.79 -6.23 -13.65
CA PHE A 31 8.80 -6.29 -14.71
C PHE A 31 10.24 -6.25 -14.18
N GLY A 32 10.45 -6.27 -12.87
CA GLY A 32 11.77 -6.17 -12.25
C GLY A 32 12.77 -7.22 -12.74
N ARG A 33 12.34 -8.49 -12.86
CA ARG A 33 13.20 -9.55 -13.40
C ARG A 33 13.66 -9.30 -14.85
N SER A 34 12.81 -8.69 -15.66
CA SER A 34 13.13 -8.40 -17.07
C SER A 34 14.05 -7.20 -17.23
N LEU A 35 14.00 -6.26 -16.28
CA LEU A 35 14.81 -5.04 -16.31
C LEU A 35 16.15 -5.20 -15.59
N TYR A 36 16.19 -6.03 -14.54
CA TYR A 36 17.33 -6.22 -13.65
C TYR A 36 17.59 -7.72 -13.43
N ASP A 37 17.82 -8.48 -14.52
CA ASP A 37 17.95 -9.93 -14.55
C ASP A 37 19.00 -10.51 -13.59
N LYS A 38 20.07 -9.76 -13.34
CA LYS A 38 21.15 -10.15 -12.42
C LYS A 38 20.78 -9.96 -10.95
N ASP A 39 20.13 -8.83 -10.64
CA ASP A 39 19.89 -8.39 -9.27
C ASP A 39 18.52 -8.85 -8.73
N LEU A 40 17.52 -9.01 -9.62
CA LEU A 40 16.13 -9.30 -9.26
C LEU A 40 15.62 -10.65 -9.77
N LYS A 41 16.51 -11.60 -10.06
CA LYS A 41 16.14 -12.92 -10.58
C LYS A 41 15.11 -13.67 -9.74
N GLU A 42 15.18 -13.54 -8.42
CA GLU A 42 14.29 -14.23 -7.47
C GLU A 42 13.07 -13.36 -7.05
N ARG A 43 12.95 -12.14 -7.58
CA ARG A 43 11.82 -11.27 -7.26
C ARG A 43 10.51 -11.91 -7.73
N PRO A 44 9.43 -11.89 -6.93
CA PRO A 44 8.11 -12.36 -7.34
C PRO A 44 7.64 -11.67 -8.64
N LEU A 45 6.95 -12.42 -9.51
CA LEU A 45 6.36 -11.87 -10.75
C LEU A 45 4.96 -11.32 -10.53
N LEU A 46 4.27 -11.82 -9.52
CA LEU A 46 2.90 -11.42 -9.20
C LEU A 46 2.84 -10.98 -7.74
N THR A 47 2.16 -9.87 -7.52
CA THR A 47 1.77 -9.39 -6.19
C THR A 47 0.27 -9.09 -6.20
N SER A 48 -0.45 -9.51 -5.19
CA SER A 48 -1.81 -9.04 -4.96
C SER A 48 -1.86 -8.15 -3.73
N THR A 49 -2.56 -7.02 -3.84
CA THR A 49 -2.81 -6.09 -2.74
C THR A 49 -4.28 -6.07 -2.39
N VAL A 50 -4.57 -6.16 -1.11
CA VAL A 50 -5.90 -5.85 -0.55
C VAL A 50 -5.74 -4.63 0.30
N GLU A 51 -6.42 -3.53 -0.05
CA GLU A 51 -6.35 -2.30 0.73
C GLU A 51 -7.73 -1.76 1.07
N LYS A 52 -7.81 -1.05 2.19
CA LYS A 52 -9.02 -0.37 2.64
C LYS A 52 -8.69 0.94 3.33
N PHE A 53 -9.43 1.98 2.92
CA PHE A 53 -9.52 3.25 3.64
C PHE A 53 -10.92 3.40 4.22
N HIS A 54 -11.02 3.65 5.53
CA HIS A 54 -12.29 3.84 6.23
C HIS A 54 -12.25 5.11 7.09
N PRO A 55 -12.92 6.20 6.67
CA PRO A 55 -13.11 7.38 7.51
C PRO A 55 -14.23 7.12 8.53
N ASP A 56 -14.08 7.68 9.73
CA ASP A 56 -15.09 7.64 10.79
C ASP A 56 -15.13 8.97 11.56
N THR A 57 -15.94 9.02 12.65
CA THR A 57 -16.13 10.22 13.46
C THR A 57 -14.85 10.70 14.17
N TRP A 58 -13.91 9.80 14.40
CA TRP A 58 -12.69 10.04 15.16
C TRP A 58 -11.43 10.13 14.26
N GLY A 59 -11.60 10.09 12.93
CA GLY A 59 -10.50 10.14 11.97
C GLY A 59 -10.63 9.15 10.84
N SER A 60 -9.62 8.31 10.62
CA SER A 60 -9.67 7.27 9.59
C SER A 60 -8.76 6.10 9.93
N THR A 61 -9.10 4.94 9.41
CA THR A 61 -8.23 3.75 9.43
C THR A 61 -7.87 3.40 8.00
N TYR A 62 -6.60 3.14 7.76
CA TYR A 62 -6.08 2.60 6.50
C TYR A 62 -5.34 1.30 6.79
N PHE A 63 -5.51 0.32 5.95
CA PHE A 63 -4.65 -0.85 5.96
C PHE A 63 -4.47 -1.40 4.55
N PHE A 64 -3.35 -2.08 4.33
CA PHE A 64 -3.18 -2.94 3.18
C PHE A 64 -2.44 -4.23 3.56
N VAL A 65 -2.59 -5.22 2.70
CA VAL A 65 -1.85 -6.47 2.73
C VAL A 65 -1.38 -6.78 1.32
N ASP A 66 -0.08 -6.87 1.14
CA ASP A 66 0.55 -7.34 -0.09
C ASP A 66 0.93 -8.81 0.06
N MET A 67 0.63 -9.59 -0.95
CA MET A 67 1.01 -11.00 -1.03
C MET A 67 1.80 -11.23 -2.32
N ASP A 68 3.04 -11.66 -2.18
CA ASP A 68 3.91 -12.02 -3.28
C ASP A 68 3.79 -13.50 -3.60
N TYR A 69 3.76 -13.82 -4.88
CA TYR A 69 3.56 -15.19 -5.34
C TYR A 69 4.77 -15.74 -6.09
N THR A 70 5.10 -16.99 -5.78
CA THR A 70 5.88 -17.86 -6.68
C THR A 70 4.93 -18.70 -7.54
N SER A 71 5.46 -19.56 -8.40
CA SER A 71 4.64 -20.53 -9.15
C SER A 71 3.97 -21.59 -8.25
N GLU A 72 4.39 -21.74 -7.02
CA GLU A 72 3.97 -22.85 -6.14
C GLU A 72 3.22 -22.36 -4.89
N GLU A 73 3.57 -21.17 -4.38
CA GLU A 73 3.09 -20.72 -3.06
C GLU A 73 3.07 -19.19 -2.92
N VAL A 74 2.48 -18.71 -1.83
CA VAL A 74 2.67 -17.34 -1.34
C VAL A 74 4.05 -17.24 -0.71
N ALA A 75 4.96 -16.48 -1.34
CA ALA A 75 6.34 -16.32 -0.89
C ALA A 75 6.46 -15.40 0.32
N SER A 76 5.66 -14.34 0.33
CA SER A 76 5.61 -13.36 1.42
C SER A 76 4.24 -12.72 1.52
N ALA A 77 3.94 -12.21 2.70
CA ALA A 77 2.82 -11.33 2.98
C ALA A 77 3.31 -10.18 3.87
N TYR A 78 3.12 -8.95 3.41
CA TYR A 78 3.44 -7.74 4.17
C TYR A 78 2.18 -6.94 4.41
N TRP A 79 2.05 -6.31 5.57
CA TRP A 79 0.89 -5.50 5.91
C TRP A 79 1.25 -4.29 6.72
N GLU A 80 0.47 -3.25 6.52
CA GLU A 80 0.45 -2.06 7.35
C GLU A 80 -0.97 -1.77 7.80
N ILE A 81 -1.09 -1.25 9.01
CA ILE A 81 -2.34 -0.71 9.53
C ILE A 81 -2.06 0.63 10.20
N ALA A 82 -2.70 1.68 9.71
CA ALA A 82 -2.56 3.04 10.19
C ALA A 82 -3.88 3.59 10.72
N ARG A 83 -3.80 4.36 11.78
CA ARG A 83 -4.92 5.06 12.37
C ARG A 83 -4.61 6.55 12.49
N GLU A 84 -5.42 7.37 11.82
CA GLU A 84 -5.49 8.80 12.07
C GLU A 84 -6.51 9.10 13.17
N VAL A 85 -6.10 9.75 14.24
CA VAL A 85 -6.97 10.16 15.32
C VAL A 85 -7.15 11.67 15.30
N LYS A 86 -8.40 12.12 15.17
CA LYS A 86 -8.76 13.51 15.02
C LYS A 86 -10.11 13.81 15.62
N PHE A 87 -10.13 14.43 16.80
CA PHE A 87 -11.34 14.89 17.48
C PHE A 87 -11.40 16.42 17.63
N TRP A 88 -10.56 17.13 16.85
CA TRP A 88 -10.50 18.59 16.77
C TRP A 88 -10.70 19.08 15.35
N LYS A 89 -10.93 20.37 15.18
CA LYS A 89 -11.00 21.02 13.87
C LYS A 89 -9.60 21.33 13.34
N GLY A 90 -9.44 21.31 12.01
CA GLY A 90 -8.18 21.68 11.35
C GLY A 90 -7.57 20.55 10.50
N PRO A 91 -6.43 20.76 9.87
CA PRO A 91 -5.84 19.81 8.89
C PRO A 91 -4.97 18.74 9.53
N PHE A 92 -4.68 18.81 10.83
CA PHE A 92 -3.78 17.88 11.52
C PHE A 92 -4.53 16.75 12.20
N SER A 93 -3.93 15.57 12.24
CA SER A 93 -4.32 14.39 13.02
C SER A 93 -3.12 13.79 13.75
N ALA A 94 -3.38 13.04 14.81
CA ALA A 94 -2.38 12.17 15.42
C ALA A 94 -2.35 10.86 14.65
N HIS A 95 -1.15 10.37 14.32
CA HIS A 95 -0.91 9.17 13.53
C HIS A 95 -0.35 8.04 14.40
N LEU A 96 -0.91 6.84 14.23
CA LEU A 96 -0.40 5.59 14.81
C LEU A 96 -0.38 4.54 13.71
N GLU A 97 0.73 3.79 13.58
CA GLU A 97 0.87 2.79 12.55
C GLU A 97 1.64 1.56 13.06
N TYR A 98 1.28 0.41 12.53
CA TYR A 98 1.97 -0.85 12.74
C TYR A 98 2.24 -1.53 11.40
N ASN A 99 3.50 -1.95 11.21
CA ASN A 99 3.95 -2.66 10.02
C ASN A 99 4.53 -4.01 10.42
N GLY A 100 4.22 -5.03 9.63
CA GLY A 100 4.69 -6.38 9.87
C GLY A 100 4.55 -7.27 8.64
N GLY A 101 4.91 -8.55 8.78
CA GLY A 101 4.76 -9.47 7.68
C GLY A 101 5.45 -10.80 7.91
N LEU A 102 5.21 -11.68 6.98
CA LEU A 102 5.76 -13.05 6.93
C LEU A 102 6.38 -13.29 5.57
N ALA A 103 7.49 -13.99 5.55
CA ALA A 103 8.10 -14.53 4.34
C ALA A 103 8.51 -15.97 4.57
N LYS A 104 8.81 -16.70 3.52
CA LYS A 104 9.28 -18.08 3.63
C LYS A 104 10.55 -18.14 4.47
N GLY A 105 10.46 -18.79 5.63
CA GLY A 105 11.60 -18.99 6.54
C GLY A 105 11.89 -17.89 7.54
N PHE A 106 11.22 -16.72 7.47
CA PHE A 106 11.38 -15.65 8.45
C PHE A 106 10.13 -14.76 8.57
N SER A 107 10.10 -13.92 9.61
CA SER A 107 9.12 -12.83 9.73
C SER A 107 9.83 -11.50 9.54
N TYR A 108 9.16 -10.56 8.88
CA TYR A 108 9.61 -9.17 8.88
C TYR A 108 9.64 -8.63 10.32
N LYS A 109 10.55 -7.72 10.59
CA LYS A 109 10.60 -7.06 11.91
C LYS A 109 9.39 -6.18 12.07
N ASN A 110 8.71 -6.30 13.21
CA ASN A 110 7.60 -5.41 13.53
C ASN A 110 8.11 -3.97 13.67
N ALA A 111 7.42 -3.03 13.04
CA ALA A 111 7.64 -1.61 13.25
C ALA A 111 6.38 -0.95 13.83
N TYR A 112 6.59 -0.03 14.77
CA TYR A 112 5.56 0.77 15.41
C TYR A 112 5.89 2.22 15.17
N LEU A 113 4.93 2.96 14.60
CA LEU A 113 5.13 4.35 14.24
C LEU A 113 4.11 5.22 14.97
N ALA A 114 4.53 6.39 15.40
CA ALA A 114 3.66 7.38 16.03
C ALA A 114 4.11 8.79 15.60
N GLY A 115 3.13 9.64 15.25
CA GLY A 115 3.46 10.95 14.73
C GLY A 115 2.25 11.85 14.51
N ALA A 116 2.38 12.74 13.54
CA ALA A 116 1.33 13.66 13.15
C ALA A 116 1.26 13.77 11.63
N THR A 117 0.02 13.85 11.14
CA THR A 117 -0.29 14.00 9.72
C THR A 117 -0.93 15.34 9.46
N TYR A 118 -0.47 16.04 8.42
CA TYR A 118 -1.17 17.14 7.78
C TYR A 118 -1.90 16.60 6.56
N THR A 119 -3.21 16.90 6.43
CA THR A 119 -4.03 16.45 5.29
C THR A 119 -4.68 17.63 4.60
N TYR A 120 -4.59 17.66 3.28
CA TYR A 120 -5.29 18.58 2.41
C TYR A 120 -6.14 17.83 1.39
N ASN A 121 -7.40 18.23 1.25
CA ASN A 121 -8.28 17.81 0.17
C ASN A 121 -8.96 19.05 -0.40
N ASN A 122 -9.13 19.09 -1.72
CA ASN A 122 -9.97 20.13 -2.32
C ASN A 122 -11.46 19.84 -2.04
N ALA A 123 -12.32 20.84 -2.20
CA ALA A 123 -13.75 20.75 -1.86
C ALA A 123 -14.51 19.62 -2.59
N SER A 124 -14.08 19.24 -3.79
CA SER A 124 -14.68 18.15 -4.57
C SER A 124 -14.06 16.78 -4.33
N PHE A 125 -13.04 16.67 -3.46
CA PHE A 125 -12.26 15.46 -3.25
C PHE A 125 -11.73 14.84 -4.55
N SER A 126 -11.48 15.65 -5.56
CA SER A 126 -10.85 15.22 -6.81
C SER A 126 -9.33 15.17 -6.71
N LYS A 127 -8.75 15.86 -5.74
CA LYS A 127 -7.31 15.82 -5.43
C LYS A 127 -7.05 16.11 -3.97
N GLY A 128 -6.01 15.49 -3.46
CA GLY A 128 -5.56 15.71 -2.10
C GLY A 128 -4.15 15.14 -1.89
N PHE A 129 -3.59 15.48 -0.74
CA PHE A 129 -2.32 14.91 -0.27
C PHE A 129 -2.28 14.89 1.25
N SER A 130 -1.41 14.05 1.79
CA SER A 130 -1.03 14.07 3.20
C SER A 130 0.48 14.10 3.36
N LEU A 131 0.93 14.66 4.48
CA LEU A 131 2.34 14.62 4.91
C LEU A 131 2.37 14.19 6.36
N THR A 132 3.07 13.10 6.63
CA THR A 132 3.17 12.51 7.97
C THR A 132 4.62 12.48 8.43
N ALA A 133 4.89 12.95 9.64
CA ALA A 133 6.19 12.84 10.28
C ALA A 133 6.06 11.94 11.52
N MET A 134 6.90 10.91 11.61
CA MET A 134 6.75 9.84 12.58
C MET A 134 8.06 9.47 13.26
N TYR A 135 7.99 9.18 14.54
CA TYR A 135 8.94 8.31 15.22
C TYR A 135 8.65 6.86 14.79
N LYS A 136 9.71 6.10 14.45
CA LYS A 136 9.64 4.70 14.01
C LYS A 136 10.48 3.82 14.92
N TYR A 137 9.85 2.90 15.61
CA TYR A 137 10.50 1.88 16.42
C TYR A 137 10.48 0.54 15.69
N ILE A 138 11.65 -0.01 15.35
CA ILE A 138 11.77 -1.31 14.68
C ILE A 138 12.20 -2.35 15.71
N GLN A 139 11.30 -3.26 16.06
CA GLN A 139 11.52 -4.28 17.09
C GLN A 139 12.64 -5.23 16.68
N LYS A 140 13.54 -5.53 17.63
CA LYS A 140 14.71 -6.40 17.43
C LYS A 140 15.69 -5.92 16.36
N HIS A 141 15.66 -4.66 15.98
CA HIS A 141 16.68 -4.07 15.12
C HIS A 141 17.88 -3.60 15.94
N LYS A 142 19.10 -3.66 15.35
CA LYS A 142 20.35 -3.19 16.04
C LYS A 142 20.28 -1.69 16.41
N SER A 143 19.57 -0.90 15.60
CA SER A 143 19.28 0.53 15.83
C SER A 143 17.76 0.73 15.80
N PRO A 144 17.02 0.46 16.90
CA PRO A 144 15.56 0.35 16.86
C PRO A 144 14.86 1.70 16.75
N ASN A 145 15.49 2.79 17.16
CA ASN A 145 14.90 4.13 17.24
C ASN A 145 15.22 4.92 15.96
N ASN A 146 14.20 5.22 15.19
CA ASN A 146 14.32 5.84 13.88
C ASN A 146 13.23 6.91 13.68
N PHE A 147 13.19 7.51 12.51
CA PHE A 147 12.10 8.37 12.06
C PHE A 147 11.70 8.01 10.62
N GLN A 148 10.49 8.40 10.26
CA GLN A 148 9.96 8.26 8.90
C GLN A 148 9.17 9.52 8.52
N LEU A 149 9.32 9.91 7.26
CA LEU A 149 8.48 10.91 6.60
C LEU A 149 7.74 10.22 5.48
N THR A 150 6.41 10.36 5.46
CA THR A 150 5.52 9.80 4.44
C THR A 150 4.73 10.91 3.79
N GLY A 151 4.75 10.95 2.47
CA GLY A 151 3.85 11.76 1.66
C GLY A 151 2.91 10.88 0.86
N THR A 152 1.60 11.16 0.88
CA THR A 152 0.64 10.48 0.00
C THR A 152 -0.07 11.49 -0.88
N TRP A 153 -0.55 11.08 -2.05
CA TRP A 153 -1.32 11.95 -2.94
C TRP A 153 -2.34 11.19 -3.78
N TYR A 154 -3.34 11.90 -4.23
CA TYR A 154 -4.23 11.45 -5.27
C TYR A 154 -4.74 12.61 -6.12
N VAL A 155 -4.91 12.38 -7.41
CA VAL A 155 -5.54 13.30 -8.37
C VAL A 155 -6.42 12.50 -9.32
N ASN A 156 -7.71 12.83 -9.34
CA ASN A 156 -8.67 12.31 -10.30
C ASN A 156 -8.92 13.38 -11.37
N PHE A 157 -8.80 13.04 -12.64
CA PHE A 157 -8.94 13.96 -13.76
C PHE A 157 -9.67 13.31 -14.94
N CYS A 158 -9.97 14.09 -15.98
CA CYS A 158 -10.79 13.63 -17.11
C CYS A 158 -12.15 13.03 -16.66
N ASN A 159 -12.89 13.73 -15.78
CA ASN A 159 -14.16 13.22 -15.21
C ASN A 159 -13.99 11.88 -14.46
N ASN A 160 -12.92 11.74 -13.70
CA ASN A 160 -12.53 10.53 -12.98
C ASN A 160 -12.22 9.32 -13.88
N LEU A 161 -12.01 9.52 -15.19
CA LEU A 161 -11.52 8.47 -16.07
C LEU A 161 -10.11 8.07 -15.69
N LEU A 162 -9.29 9.03 -15.27
CA LEU A 162 -7.90 8.83 -14.91
C LEU A 162 -7.67 9.17 -13.45
N THR A 163 -6.88 8.34 -12.77
CA THR A 163 -6.42 8.57 -11.40
C THR A 163 -4.90 8.46 -11.36
N PHE A 164 -4.24 9.46 -10.79
CA PHE A 164 -2.84 9.41 -10.40
C PHE A 164 -2.78 9.46 -8.87
N SER A 165 -2.17 8.48 -8.26
CA SER A 165 -2.06 8.35 -6.80
C SER A 165 -0.73 7.74 -6.42
N GLY A 166 -0.42 7.69 -5.15
CA GLY A 166 0.76 7.03 -4.65
C GLY A 166 1.21 7.56 -3.31
N PHE A 167 2.37 7.08 -2.90
CA PHE A 167 3.05 7.52 -1.70
C PHE A 167 4.55 7.68 -1.94
N ALA A 168 5.22 8.36 -1.02
CA ALA A 168 6.67 8.45 -0.93
C ALA A 168 7.08 8.39 0.54
N ASP A 169 7.94 7.45 0.86
CA ASP A 169 8.50 7.23 2.17
C ASP A 169 10.00 7.48 2.17
N TRP A 170 10.45 8.17 3.18
CA TRP A 170 11.85 8.31 3.49
C TRP A 170 12.05 8.08 4.98
N TRP A 171 12.87 7.06 5.31
CA TRP A 171 13.11 6.74 6.70
C TRP A 171 14.57 6.46 7.00
N ARG A 172 14.94 6.67 8.25
CA ARG A 172 16.22 6.22 8.78
C ARG A 172 16.09 4.76 9.16
N GLU A 173 16.98 3.93 8.63
CA GLU A 173 17.19 2.55 9.03
C GLU A 173 18.61 2.16 8.70
N GLU A 174 19.33 1.61 9.69
CA GLU A 174 20.68 1.12 9.47
C GLU A 174 20.63 -0.26 8.83
N THR A 175 20.93 -0.30 7.53
CA THR A 175 21.01 -1.50 6.69
C THR A 175 22.49 -1.79 6.36
N ASP A 176 22.73 -2.88 5.64
CA ASP A 176 24.09 -3.19 5.14
C ASP A 176 24.51 -2.24 4.00
N TYR A 177 23.56 -1.51 3.41
CA TYR A 177 23.76 -0.62 2.24
C TYR A 177 23.66 0.88 2.58
N GLY A 178 23.32 1.21 3.81
CA GLY A 178 23.21 2.61 4.22
C GLY A 178 22.43 2.83 5.49
N LYS A 179 22.20 4.11 5.79
CA LYS A 179 21.49 4.54 7.00
C LYS A 179 20.10 5.11 6.71
N THR A 180 19.72 5.20 5.45
CA THR A 180 18.43 5.72 5.00
C THR A 180 17.90 4.88 3.88
N VAL A 181 16.59 4.73 3.85
CA VAL A 181 15.85 4.04 2.81
C VAL A 181 14.85 5.03 2.21
N PHE A 182 14.67 4.94 0.91
CA PHE A 182 13.64 5.67 0.16
C PHE A 182 12.81 4.68 -0.63
N LEU A 183 11.49 4.88 -0.60
CA LEU A 183 10.52 4.14 -1.41
C LEU A 183 9.43 5.10 -1.87
N THR A 184 9.08 5.05 -3.14
CA THR A 184 7.86 5.67 -3.64
C THR A 184 7.22 4.79 -4.70
N GLU A 185 5.89 4.74 -4.68
CA GLU A 185 5.10 3.93 -5.59
C GLU A 185 3.99 4.77 -6.23
N PRO A 186 4.33 5.64 -7.20
CA PRO A 186 3.34 6.31 -8.02
C PRO A 186 2.53 5.30 -8.83
N GLN A 187 1.21 5.47 -8.81
CA GLN A 187 0.22 4.66 -9.51
C GLN A 187 -0.53 5.50 -10.54
N PHE A 188 -0.76 4.93 -11.71
CA PHE A 188 -1.62 5.53 -12.73
C PHE A 188 -2.70 4.54 -13.16
N TRP A 189 -3.97 4.96 -13.09
CA TRP A 189 -5.12 4.11 -13.35
C TRP A 189 -6.06 4.70 -14.40
N VAL A 190 -6.56 3.84 -15.28
CA VAL A 190 -7.68 4.10 -16.19
C VAL A 190 -8.91 3.40 -15.63
N ASN A 191 -9.91 4.16 -15.20
CA ASN A 191 -11.14 3.66 -14.57
C ASN A 191 -12.16 3.27 -15.66
N LEU A 192 -12.32 1.99 -15.95
CA LEU A 192 -13.08 1.51 -17.10
C LEU A 192 -14.58 1.85 -17.01
N ASN A 193 -15.15 1.93 -15.80
CA ASN A 193 -16.55 2.34 -15.58
C ASN A 193 -16.85 3.80 -15.96
N ARG A 194 -15.84 4.58 -16.33
CA ARG A 194 -15.95 5.96 -16.82
C ARG A 194 -15.91 6.06 -18.34
N ILE A 195 -15.64 4.97 -19.03
CA ILE A 195 -15.66 4.89 -20.50
C ILE A 195 -17.11 4.79 -20.97
N LYS A 196 -17.45 5.58 -21.99
CA LYS A 196 -18.80 5.56 -22.60
C LYS A 196 -19.13 4.14 -23.11
N GLY A 197 -20.29 3.62 -22.73
CA GLY A 197 -20.75 2.27 -23.11
C GLY A 197 -20.36 1.17 -22.14
N ILE A 198 -19.51 1.41 -21.17
CA ILE A 198 -19.21 0.46 -20.09
C ILE A 198 -20.18 0.69 -18.92
N ASN A 199 -20.62 -0.41 -18.29
CA ASN A 199 -21.50 -0.36 -17.12
C ASN A 199 -20.80 0.42 -15.98
N LYS A 200 -21.51 1.39 -15.38
CA LYS A 200 -21.01 2.23 -14.28
C LYS A 200 -20.64 1.44 -13.01
N HIS A 201 -21.20 0.24 -12.85
CA HIS A 201 -20.87 -0.66 -11.72
C HIS A 201 -19.72 -1.63 -12.03
N PHE A 202 -19.11 -1.54 -13.22
CA PHE A 202 -17.94 -2.32 -13.57
C PHE A 202 -16.68 -1.61 -13.05
N ASN A 203 -16.41 -1.74 -11.77
CA ASN A 203 -15.38 -1.01 -11.03
C ASN A 203 -13.97 -1.57 -11.23
N LEU A 204 -13.63 -1.99 -12.45
CA LEU A 204 -12.30 -2.40 -12.83
C LEU A 204 -11.52 -1.19 -13.35
N SER A 205 -10.28 -1.07 -12.89
CA SER A 205 -9.29 -0.15 -13.44
C SER A 205 -8.08 -0.94 -13.95
N VAL A 206 -7.46 -0.45 -15.01
CA VAL A 206 -6.22 -0.96 -15.57
C VAL A 206 -5.16 0.11 -15.40
N GLY A 207 -3.95 -0.28 -15.01
CA GLY A 207 -2.93 0.71 -14.71
C GLY A 207 -1.56 0.13 -14.50
N SER A 208 -0.74 0.93 -13.85
CA SER A 208 0.64 0.61 -13.48
C SER A 208 0.95 1.27 -12.15
N GLU A 209 1.75 0.58 -11.37
CA GLU A 209 2.49 1.10 -10.23
C GLU A 209 3.96 1.00 -10.56
N VAL A 210 4.72 1.98 -10.14
CA VAL A 210 6.17 2.00 -10.37
C VAL A 210 6.88 2.12 -9.03
N GLU A 211 7.53 1.04 -8.56
CA GLU A 211 8.45 1.14 -7.44
C GLU A 211 9.66 1.97 -7.85
N VAL A 212 9.91 3.06 -7.15
CA VAL A 212 11.16 3.81 -7.22
C VAL A 212 11.79 3.78 -5.84
N SER A 213 12.89 3.08 -5.71
CA SER A 213 13.46 2.79 -4.39
C SER A 213 14.97 3.03 -4.35
N ASN A 214 15.48 3.28 -3.13
CA ASN A 214 16.90 3.31 -2.85
C ASN A 214 17.18 2.61 -1.51
N ASN A 215 18.10 1.64 -1.52
CA ASN A 215 18.44 0.79 -0.37
C ASN A 215 17.25 0.05 0.24
N PHE A 216 16.23 -0.25 -0.54
CA PHE A 216 15.00 -0.89 -0.12
C PHE A 216 15.01 -2.40 -0.39
N GLY A 217 14.32 -3.17 0.47
CA GLY A 217 14.12 -4.62 0.27
C GLY A 217 15.43 -5.43 0.31
N GLY A 218 16.45 -5.00 1.06
CA GLY A 218 17.73 -5.69 1.14
C GLY A 218 18.63 -5.52 -0.10
N ARG A 219 18.36 -4.51 -0.92
CA ARG A 219 19.09 -4.20 -2.16
C ARG A 219 19.93 -2.95 -2.01
N ASP A 220 21.10 -2.94 -2.62
CA ASP A 220 21.96 -1.76 -2.73
C ASP A 220 21.56 -0.90 -3.91
N GLY A 221 21.51 0.43 -3.69
CA GLY A 221 21.36 1.40 -4.76
C GLY A 221 19.90 1.67 -5.18
N PHE A 222 19.77 2.21 -6.40
CA PHE A 222 18.54 2.79 -6.93
C PHE A 222 17.88 1.87 -7.96
N TYR A 223 16.58 1.63 -7.81
CA TYR A 223 15.77 0.82 -8.71
C TYR A 223 14.52 1.54 -9.16
N VAL A 224 14.09 1.28 -10.40
CA VAL A 224 12.82 1.72 -10.98
C VAL A 224 12.13 0.50 -11.58
N ILE A 225 11.08 0.02 -10.95
CA ILE A 225 10.43 -1.24 -11.29
C ILE A 225 8.95 -0.98 -11.59
N PRO A 226 8.54 -0.92 -12.87
CA PRO A 226 7.15 -0.78 -13.24
C PRO A 226 6.41 -2.11 -13.15
N THR A 227 5.10 -2.02 -12.97
CA THR A 227 4.14 -3.13 -13.03
C THR A 227 3.08 -2.89 -14.10
N LEU A 228 2.43 -3.95 -14.58
CA LEU A 228 1.11 -3.88 -15.20
C LEU A 228 0.10 -4.35 -14.17
N ALA A 229 -0.96 -3.57 -13.95
CA ALA A 229 -1.85 -3.83 -12.84
C ALA A 229 -3.34 -3.75 -13.20
N LEU A 230 -4.10 -4.56 -12.49
CA LEU A 230 -5.56 -4.53 -12.43
C LEU A 230 -5.99 -4.15 -11.02
N LYS A 231 -7.01 -3.27 -10.89
CA LYS A 231 -7.61 -2.90 -9.61
C LYS A 231 -9.12 -3.03 -9.67
N TRP A 232 -9.67 -3.85 -8.78
CA TRP A 232 -11.12 -3.99 -8.60
C TRP A 232 -11.54 -3.28 -7.32
N THR A 233 -12.36 -2.23 -7.45
CA THR A 233 -12.92 -1.51 -6.29
C THR A 233 -14.25 -2.12 -5.88
N LEU A 234 -14.35 -2.54 -4.62
CA LEU A 234 -15.56 -3.07 -4.00
C LEU A 234 -16.42 -1.90 -3.49
N ASN A 235 -17.71 -1.91 -3.80
CA ASN A 235 -18.72 -0.91 -3.36
C ASN A 235 -19.59 -1.47 -2.26
#